data_d5b149f983a87ed081e3320137098138
#
_entry.id   d5b149f983a87ed081e3320137098138
#
_cell.length_a   1.000
_cell.length_b   1.000
_cell.length_c   1.000
_cell.angle_alpha   90.00
_cell.angle_beta   90.00
_cell.angle_gamma   90.00
#
_symmetry.space_group_name_H-M   'P 1'
#
loop_
_entity.id
_entity.type
_entity.pdbx_description
1 polymer ?
#
loop_
_entity_poly.entity_id
_entity_poly.type
_entity_poly.pdbx_seq_one_letter_code
_entity_poly.pdbx_strand_id
1 'polypeptide(L)'
;MRLLFSMDAKNYEPGARRYVRPSVRGIIITGNTIAMVHSRKYNYYKFPGGGIEAGESYLEALCREVREEAGLQVKKETIQEYGIVPRMEKGRRGETFVQDNFYYTCQTEQKTLSQDLDDYEQDEGFILEFVDPRQAIVINRYADHGPKNQNMMEREARVLEMLLNEGQFSEADRSTEATASIS
;
A
#
# COMPACT_ATOMS: atom_id res chain seq x y z
N MET A 1 -5.03 -12.42 12.33
CA MET A 1 -4.20 -11.87 11.22
C MET A 1 -2.79 -12.42 11.30
N ARG A 2 -2.21 -12.97 10.22
CA ARG A 2 -0.86 -13.56 10.19
C ARG A 2 0.23 -12.46 10.15
N LEU A 3 1.39 -12.73 10.77
CA LEU A 3 2.57 -11.91 10.61
C LEU A 3 3.17 -12.16 9.21
N LEU A 4 3.32 -11.10 8.41
CA LEU A 4 3.98 -11.19 7.11
C LEU A 4 5.51 -11.15 7.28
N PHE A 5 6.01 -10.09 7.87
CA PHE A 5 7.38 -9.85 8.29
C PHE A 5 7.43 -8.67 9.24
N SER A 6 8.58 -8.44 9.87
CA SER A 6 8.79 -7.27 10.73
C SER A 6 9.88 -6.37 10.15
N MET A 7 9.74 -5.06 10.37
CA MET A 7 10.73 -4.05 10.00
C MET A 7 11.16 -3.30 11.26
N ASP A 8 12.36 -3.59 11.74
CA ASP A 8 12.96 -2.90 12.89
C ASP A 8 14.27 -2.25 12.46
N ALA A 9 14.27 -0.93 12.36
CA ALA A 9 15.44 -0.16 11.94
C ALA A 9 16.54 -0.10 13.02
N LYS A 10 16.24 -0.44 14.27
CA LYS A 10 17.16 -0.42 15.43
C LYS A 10 17.97 0.87 15.57
N ASN A 11 17.39 2.00 15.13
CA ASN A 11 18.00 3.33 15.08
C ASN A 11 17.44 4.28 16.16
N TYR A 12 16.66 3.76 17.09
CA TYR A 12 16.05 4.49 18.20
C TYR A 12 16.77 4.20 19.52
N GLU A 13 16.65 5.11 20.48
CA GLU A 13 17.29 4.95 21.80
C GLU A 13 16.55 3.90 22.64
N PRO A 14 17.24 2.95 23.30
CA PRO A 14 16.64 2.03 24.25
C PRO A 14 15.91 2.79 25.38
N GLY A 15 14.64 2.45 25.60
CA GLY A 15 13.80 3.09 26.62
C GLY A 15 13.17 4.42 26.20
N ALA A 16 13.35 4.90 24.98
CA ALA A 16 12.65 6.08 24.47
C ALA A 16 11.13 5.88 24.54
N ARG A 17 10.40 6.98 24.75
CA ARG A 17 8.93 6.97 24.70
C ARG A 17 8.47 6.41 23.37
N ARG A 18 7.48 5.52 23.39
CA ARG A 18 6.86 5.00 22.18
C ARG A 18 5.73 5.90 21.70
N TYR A 19 5.74 6.18 20.40
CA TYR A 19 4.61 6.76 19.68
C TYR A 19 4.02 5.69 18.75
N VAL A 20 2.85 5.18 19.14
CA VAL A 20 2.17 4.09 18.43
C VAL A 20 1.10 4.66 17.51
N ARG A 21 1.17 4.35 16.21
CA ARG A 21 0.19 4.79 15.21
C ARG A 21 -0.14 3.62 14.28
N PRO A 22 -1.11 2.77 14.61
CA PRO A 22 -1.53 1.70 13.72
C PRO A 22 -2.12 2.26 12.40
N SER A 23 -2.01 1.49 11.34
CA SER A 23 -2.54 1.86 10.03
C SER A 23 -3.14 0.66 9.31
N VAL A 24 -4.05 0.93 8.39
CA VAL A 24 -4.70 -0.05 7.52
C VAL A 24 -4.28 0.13 6.07
N ARG A 25 -4.25 -0.94 5.30
CA ARG A 25 -3.86 -0.96 3.88
C ARG A 25 -4.81 -1.86 3.09
N GLY A 26 -5.33 -1.34 1.98
CA GLY A 26 -6.21 -2.08 1.07
C GLY A 26 -5.44 -2.75 -0.07
N ILE A 27 -5.59 -4.06 -0.22
CA ILE A 27 -5.10 -4.84 -1.34
C ILE A 27 -6.29 -5.07 -2.29
N ILE A 28 -6.29 -4.36 -3.43
CA ILE A 28 -7.38 -4.37 -4.41
C ILE A 28 -6.80 -4.81 -5.75
N ILE A 29 -7.04 -6.07 -6.10
CA ILE A 29 -6.49 -6.70 -7.30
C ILE A 29 -7.58 -6.78 -8.38
N THR A 30 -7.22 -6.43 -9.61
CA THR A 30 -8.09 -6.53 -10.78
C THR A 30 -7.30 -7.20 -11.92
N GLY A 31 -7.60 -8.46 -12.17
CA GLY A 31 -6.86 -9.25 -13.16
C GLY A 31 -5.38 -9.39 -12.78
N ASN A 32 -4.49 -8.85 -13.60
CA ASN A 32 -3.04 -8.85 -13.39
C ASN A 32 -2.49 -7.53 -12.83
N THR A 33 -3.36 -6.61 -12.43
CA THR A 33 -2.99 -5.30 -11.87
C THR A 33 -3.49 -5.14 -10.44
N ILE A 34 -2.92 -4.17 -9.75
CA ILE A 34 -3.28 -3.81 -8.38
C ILE A 34 -3.48 -2.30 -8.27
N ALA A 35 -4.49 -1.89 -7.51
CA ALA A 35 -4.74 -0.49 -7.20
C ALA A 35 -3.68 0.02 -6.23
N MET A 36 -2.90 1.00 -6.66
CA MET A 36 -1.88 1.67 -5.85
C MET A 36 -2.08 3.18 -5.94
N VAL A 37 -1.71 3.87 -4.88
CA VAL A 37 -1.57 5.33 -4.87
C VAL A 37 -0.16 5.66 -5.33
N HIS A 38 -0.04 6.40 -6.44
CA HIS A 38 1.22 6.86 -7.00
C HIS A 38 1.50 8.30 -6.57
N SER A 39 2.61 8.54 -5.89
CA SER A 39 3.13 9.89 -5.67
C SER A 39 3.87 10.36 -6.92
N ARG A 40 3.29 11.30 -7.67
CA ARG A 40 3.92 11.84 -8.89
C ARG A 40 5.16 12.67 -8.60
N LYS A 41 5.18 13.35 -7.45
CA LYS A 41 6.30 14.20 -7.04
C LYS A 41 7.56 13.41 -6.68
N TYR A 42 7.38 12.26 -6.02
CA TYR A 42 8.48 11.44 -5.51
C TYR A 42 8.55 10.05 -6.13
N ASN A 43 7.72 9.78 -7.13
CA ASN A 43 7.73 8.57 -7.96
C ASN A 43 7.79 7.26 -7.15
N TYR A 44 6.84 7.07 -6.23
CA TYR A 44 6.67 5.82 -5.51
C TYR A 44 5.20 5.36 -5.47
N TYR A 45 5.01 4.09 -5.23
CA TYR A 45 3.70 3.47 -5.05
C TYR A 45 3.48 3.04 -3.61
N LYS A 46 2.26 3.26 -3.10
CA LYS A 46 1.81 2.73 -1.80
C LYS A 46 0.45 2.09 -1.95
N PHE A 47 0.14 1.08 -1.11
CA PHE A 47 -1.23 0.61 -0.99
C PHE A 47 -2.11 1.74 -0.45
N PRO A 48 -3.35 1.91 -0.98
CA PRO A 48 -4.29 2.88 -0.42
C PRO A 48 -4.58 2.54 1.04
N GLY A 49 -4.54 3.56 1.89
CA GLY A 49 -4.72 3.38 3.32
C GLY A 49 -3.82 4.27 4.16
N GLY A 50 -4.22 4.47 5.41
CA GLY A 50 -3.56 5.38 6.35
C GLY A 50 -3.82 5.05 7.80
N GLY A 51 -3.75 6.07 8.65
CA GLY A 51 -3.89 5.93 10.10
C GLY A 51 -5.33 5.67 10.52
N ILE A 52 -5.49 5.05 11.69
CA ILE A 52 -6.78 4.81 12.32
C ILE A 52 -7.09 6.00 13.22
N GLU A 53 -8.27 6.58 13.08
CA GLU A 53 -8.73 7.70 13.89
C GLU A 53 -9.30 7.26 15.24
N ALA A 54 -9.41 8.20 16.19
CA ALA A 54 -9.92 7.92 17.52
C ALA A 54 -11.41 7.46 17.46
N GLY A 55 -11.67 6.27 17.96
CA GLY A 55 -13.02 5.67 17.97
C GLY A 55 -13.40 4.93 16.69
N GLU A 56 -12.54 4.91 15.70
CA GLU A 56 -12.75 4.22 14.42
C GLU A 56 -12.28 2.75 14.51
N SER A 57 -13.05 1.83 13.99
CA SER A 57 -12.61 0.46 13.81
C SER A 57 -11.65 0.35 12.61
N TYR A 58 -10.85 -0.73 12.55
CA TYR A 58 -9.91 -0.98 11.45
C TYR A 58 -10.61 -1.06 10.08
N LEU A 59 -11.82 -1.62 10.04
CA LEU A 59 -12.57 -1.76 8.77
C LEU A 59 -13.20 -0.43 8.35
N GLU A 60 -13.61 0.41 9.28
CA GLU A 60 -14.07 1.77 8.98
C GLU A 60 -12.92 2.61 8.44
N ALA A 61 -11.76 2.59 9.11
CA ALA A 61 -10.55 3.25 8.64
C ALA A 61 -10.14 2.79 7.23
N LEU A 62 -10.17 1.48 6.96
CA LEU A 62 -9.90 0.94 5.63
C LEU A 62 -10.83 1.51 4.56
N CYS A 63 -12.13 1.51 4.83
CA CYS A 63 -13.13 2.02 3.88
C CYS A 63 -12.98 3.52 3.64
N ARG A 64 -12.72 4.31 4.69
CA ARG A 64 -12.49 5.75 4.62
C ARG A 64 -11.24 6.06 3.80
N GLU A 65 -10.10 5.49 4.17
CA GLU A 65 -8.80 5.75 3.54
C GLU A 65 -8.79 5.35 2.05
N VAL A 66 -9.32 4.16 1.72
CA VAL A 66 -9.43 3.71 0.32
C VAL A 66 -10.32 4.68 -0.48
N ARG A 67 -11.38 5.21 0.14
CA ARG A 67 -12.26 6.19 -0.49
C ARG A 67 -11.55 7.54 -0.69
N GLU A 68 -10.83 8.04 0.30
CA GLU A 68 -10.14 9.34 0.27
C GLU A 68 -8.95 9.32 -0.70
N GLU A 69 -8.05 8.37 -0.54
CA GLU A 69 -6.81 8.32 -1.31
C GLU A 69 -6.96 7.76 -2.73
N ALA A 70 -7.87 6.82 -2.94
CA ALA A 70 -8.04 6.15 -4.23
C ALA A 70 -9.36 6.46 -4.94
N GLY A 71 -10.32 7.10 -4.29
CA GLY A 71 -11.66 7.31 -4.86
C GLY A 71 -12.45 6.01 -5.07
N LEU A 72 -12.05 4.93 -4.40
CA LEU A 72 -12.68 3.61 -4.55
C LEU A 72 -13.61 3.32 -3.36
N GLN A 73 -14.77 2.75 -3.64
CA GLN A 73 -15.73 2.34 -2.62
C GLN A 73 -15.59 0.85 -2.34
N VAL A 74 -15.12 0.50 -1.15
CA VAL A 74 -14.93 -0.90 -0.72
C VAL A 74 -16.27 -1.59 -0.50
N LYS A 75 -16.39 -2.81 -1.01
CA LYS A 75 -17.48 -3.75 -0.68
C LYS A 75 -17.17 -4.43 0.63
N LYS A 76 -17.79 -3.98 1.73
CA LYS A 76 -17.44 -4.39 3.10
C LYS A 76 -17.49 -5.89 3.32
N GLU A 77 -18.43 -6.58 2.69
CA GLU A 77 -18.63 -8.02 2.76
C GLU A 77 -17.50 -8.85 2.11
N THR A 78 -16.65 -8.21 1.32
CA THR A 78 -15.50 -8.85 0.65
C THR A 78 -14.19 -8.69 1.40
N ILE A 79 -14.19 -7.91 2.50
CA ILE A 79 -12.96 -7.63 3.26
C ILE A 79 -12.47 -8.90 3.94
N GLN A 80 -11.21 -9.25 3.71
CA GLN A 80 -10.54 -10.36 4.35
C GLN A 80 -9.18 -9.93 4.90
N GLU A 81 -8.82 -10.48 6.05
CA GLU A 81 -7.49 -10.26 6.63
C GLU A 81 -6.41 -10.91 5.75
N TYR A 82 -5.41 -10.13 5.35
CA TYR A 82 -4.24 -10.66 4.65
C TYR A 82 -3.06 -10.86 5.59
N GLY A 83 -2.67 -9.81 6.33
CA GLY A 83 -1.58 -9.93 7.28
C GLY A 83 -1.15 -8.61 7.90
N ILE A 84 -0.16 -8.68 8.80
CA ILE A 84 0.38 -7.54 9.54
C ILE A 84 1.88 -7.39 9.28
N VAL A 85 2.34 -6.15 9.12
CA VAL A 85 3.76 -5.76 9.09
C VAL A 85 4.02 -4.77 10.22
N PRO A 86 4.55 -5.22 11.37
CA PRO A 86 5.04 -4.33 12.42
C PRO A 86 6.30 -3.59 11.94
N ARG A 87 6.36 -2.29 12.25
CA ARG A 87 7.49 -1.42 11.95
C ARG A 87 7.91 -0.65 13.18
N MET A 88 9.21 -0.59 13.45
CA MET A 88 9.82 0.24 14.49
C MET A 88 11.00 1.01 13.93
N GLU A 89 11.07 2.31 14.26
CA GLU A 89 12.18 3.19 13.89
C GLU A 89 12.22 4.42 14.79
N LYS A 90 13.30 5.21 14.70
CA LYS A 90 13.38 6.50 15.37
C LYS A 90 12.36 7.47 14.79
N GLY A 91 11.53 8.03 15.64
CA GLY A 91 10.57 9.06 15.29
C GLY A 91 11.20 10.45 15.13
N ARG A 92 10.44 11.38 14.61
CA ARG A 92 10.92 12.75 14.29
C ARG A 92 11.35 13.56 15.51
N ARG A 93 10.80 13.28 16.70
CA ARG A 93 11.08 13.97 17.97
C ARG A 93 11.97 13.15 18.90
N GLY A 94 12.63 12.10 18.39
CA GLY A 94 13.49 11.23 19.17
C GLY A 94 12.79 10.08 19.90
N GLU A 95 11.45 9.98 19.80
CA GLU A 95 10.68 8.84 20.28
C GLU A 95 10.93 7.58 19.42
N THR A 96 10.53 6.41 19.92
CA THR A 96 10.42 5.21 19.12
C THR A 96 9.06 5.23 18.39
N PHE A 97 9.07 5.41 17.08
CA PHE A 97 7.87 5.28 16.25
C PHE A 97 7.55 3.81 16.04
N VAL A 98 6.33 3.40 16.40
CA VAL A 98 5.82 2.05 16.27
C VAL A 98 4.58 2.09 15.41
N GLN A 99 4.58 1.34 14.30
CA GLN A 99 3.46 1.28 13.38
C GLN A 99 3.16 -0.17 12.99
N ASP A 100 2.02 -0.67 13.41
CA ASP A 100 1.46 -1.91 12.92
C ASP A 100 0.65 -1.61 11.65
N ASN A 101 1.07 -2.17 10.53
CA ASN A 101 0.39 -2.00 9.25
C ASN A 101 -0.46 -3.25 8.98
N PHE A 102 -1.78 -3.09 9.03
CA PHE A 102 -2.77 -4.15 8.82
C PHE A 102 -3.22 -4.15 7.37
N TYR A 103 -2.96 -5.24 6.67
CA TYR A 103 -3.32 -5.43 5.26
C TYR A 103 -4.58 -6.26 5.12
N TYR A 104 -5.50 -5.79 4.29
CA TYR A 104 -6.76 -6.44 3.98
C TYR A 104 -6.93 -6.56 2.47
N THR A 105 -7.33 -7.72 1.99
CA THR A 105 -7.83 -7.86 0.62
C THR A 105 -9.29 -7.43 0.58
N CYS A 106 -9.68 -6.75 -0.48
CA CYS A 106 -11.08 -6.37 -0.68
C CYS A 106 -11.39 -6.13 -2.17
N GLN A 107 -12.67 -6.15 -2.50
CA GLN A 107 -13.20 -5.71 -3.79
C GLN A 107 -13.82 -4.32 -3.65
N THR A 108 -13.94 -3.63 -4.76
CA THR A 108 -14.55 -2.30 -4.82
C THR A 108 -15.71 -2.26 -5.81
N GLU A 109 -16.56 -1.25 -5.67
CA GLU A 109 -17.54 -0.93 -6.69
C GLU A 109 -16.84 -0.54 -8.01
N GLN A 110 -17.54 -0.70 -9.13
CA GLN A 110 -16.99 -0.35 -10.44
C GLN A 110 -16.80 1.16 -10.65
N LYS A 111 -17.59 1.95 -9.91
CA LYS A 111 -17.56 3.42 -10.04
C LYS A 111 -16.42 4.00 -9.21
N THR A 112 -15.49 4.69 -9.86
CA THR A 112 -14.50 5.53 -9.21
C THR A 112 -15.09 6.90 -8.88
N LEU A 113 -14.87 7.38 -7.67
CA LEU A 113 -15.24 8.70 -7.19
C LEU A 113 -14.02 9.64 -7.26
N SER A 114 -14.25 10.95 -7.06
CA SER A 114 -13.12 11.88 -6.86
C SER A 114 -12.37 11.53 -5.57
N GLN A 115 -11.05 11.60 -5.58
CA GLN A 115 -10.23 11.52 -4.38
C GLN A 115 -10.54 12.71 -3.44
N ASP A 116 -10.31 12.52 -2.15
CA ASP A 116 -10.47 13.55 -1.11
C ASP A 116 -9.15 13.58 -0.30
N LEU A 117 -8.15 14.18 -0.92
CA LEU A 117 -6.76 14.12 -0.47
C LEU A 117 -6.46 15.20 0.57
N ASP A 118 -5.68 14.86 1.58
CA ASP A 118 -5.06 15.79 2.51
C ASP A 118 -4.09 16.74 1.78
N ASP A 119 -3.76 17.90 2.40
CA ASP A 119 -2.88 18.92 1.83
C ASP A 119 -1.52 18.34 1.37
N TYR A 120 -0.91 17.45 2.17
CA TYR A 120 0.37 16.83 1.81
C TYR A 120 0.26 15.84 0.65
N GLU A 121 -0.86 15.16 0.52
CA GLU A 121 -1.15 14.21 -0.56
C GLU A 121 -1.40 14.93 -1.88
N GLN A 122 -2.11 16.06 -1.80
CA GLN A 122 -2.26 16.97 -2.93
C GLN A 122 -0.91 17.54 -3.38
N ASP A 123 -0.06 17.98 -2.44
CA ASP A 123 1.31 18.48 -2.73
C ASP A 123 2.19 17.39 -3.37
N GLU A 124 2.05 16.14 -2.98
CA GLU A 124 2.75 15.01 -3.58
C GLU A 124 2.14 14.54 -4.90
N GLY A 125 0.97 15.05 -5.25
CA GLY A 125 0.25 14.70 -6.47
C GLY A 125 -0.18 13.23 -6.49
N PHE A 126 -0.82 12.78 -5.42
CA PHE A 126 -1.32 11.40 -5.31
C PHE A 126 -2.41 11.13 -6.33
N ILE A 127 -2.22 10.07 -7.10
CA ILE A 127 -3.22 9.56 -8.04
C ILE A 127 -3.41 8.06 -7.85
N LEU A 128 -4.62 7.58 -8.14
CA LEU A 128 -4.89 6.15 -8.24
C LEU A 128 -4.35 5.63 -9.57
N GLU A 129 -3.58 4.55 -9.52
CA GLU A 129 -3.19 3.76 -10.70
C GLU A 129 -3.45 2.28 -10.46
N PHE A 130 -3.91 1.59 -11.51
CA PHE A 130 -3.90 0.13 -11.56
C PHE A 130 -2.63 -0.31 -12.29
N VAL A 131 -1.63 -0.73 -11.53
CA VAL A 131 -0.27 -0.98 -12.00
C VAL A 131 0.08 -2.47 -11.97
N ASP A 132 0.96 -2.91 -12.87
CA ASP A 132 1.60 -4.21 -12.73
C ASP A 132 2.42 -4.23 -11.43
N PRO A 133 2.20 -5.21 -10.54
CA PRO A 133 2.93 -5.28 -9.27
C PRO A 133 4.45 -5.34 -9.44
N ARG A 134 4.95 -5.94 -10.52
CA ARG A 134 6.39 -6.00 -10.82
C ARG A 134 6.95 -4.62 -11.14
N GLN A 135 6.19 -3.81 -11.87
CA GLN A 135 6.57 -2.42 -12.17
C GLN A 135 6.61 -1.57 -10.88
N ALA A 136 5.60 -1.68 -10.02
CA ALA A 136 5.57 -0.97 -8.74
C ALA A 136 6.75 -1.36 -7.84
N ILE A 137 7.12 -2.64 -7.78
CA ILE A 137 8.30 -3.13 -7.04
C ILE A 137 9.59 -2.49 -7.56
N VAL A 138 9.78 -2.49 -8.89
CA VAL A 138 10.99 -1.91 -9.51
C VAL A 138 11.08 -0.41 -9.21
N ILE A 139 9.99 0.32 -9.37
CA ILE A 139 9.96 1.76 -9.09
C ILE A 139 10.28 2.00 -7.62
N ASN A 140 9.60 1.34 -6.69
CA ASN A 140 9.79 1.53 -5.25
C ASN A 140 11.22 1.23 -4.77
N ARG A 141 11.95 0.36 -5.45
CA ARG A 141 13.32 -0.02 -5.04
C ARG A 141 14.41 0.79 -5.69
N TYR A 142 14.21 1.23 -6.96
CA TYR A 142 15.30 1.72 -7.79
C TYR A 142 15.12 3.14 -8.30
N ALA A 143 13.93 3.75 -8.18
CA ALA A 143 13.76 5.15 -8.54
C ALA A 143 14.31 6.09 -7.45
N ASP A 144 14.57 7.34 -7.82
CA ASP A 144 14.89 8.39 -6.86
C ASP A 144 13.59 8.92 -6.23
N HIS A 145 13.48 8.79 -4.93
CA HIS A 145 12.33 9.22 -4.15
C HIS A 145 12.61 10.48 -3.33
N GLY A 146 13.71 11.17 -3.61
CA GLY A 146 14.12 12.37 -2.86
C GLY A 146 14.21 12.10 -1.36
N PRO A 147 13.60 12.94 -0.50
CA PRO A 147 13.73 12.82 0.95
C PRO A 147 12.82 11.75 1.59
N LYS A 148 12.13 10.92 0.79
CA LYS A 148 11.17 9.97 1.32
C LYS A 148 11.83 8.77 1.99
N ASN A 149 11.13 8.18 2.95
CA ASN A 149 11.63 7.06 3.73
C ASN A 149 11.61 5.77 2.90
N GLN A 150 12.79 5.28 2.54
CA GLN A 150 12.99 4.04 1.78
C GLN A 150 12.36 2.80 2.46
N ASN A 151 12.29 2.77 3.80
CA ASN A 151 11.66 1.65 4.51
C ASN A 151 10.17 1.51 4.18
N MET A 152 9.48 2.62 3.90
CA MET A 152 8.08 2.56 3.47
C MET A 152 7.99 1.88 2.09
N MET A 153 8.80 2.29 1.11
CA MET A 153 8.78 1.73 -0.23
C MET A 153 9.18 0.26 -0.23
N GLU A 154 10.19 -0.11 0.53
CA GLU A 154 10.61 -1.52 0.68
C GLU A 154 9.51 -2.38 1.33
N ARG A 155 8.77 -1.84 2.31
CA ARG A 155 7.61 -2.53 2.87
C ARG A 155 6.57 -2.85 1.78
N GLU A 156 6.19 -1.87 0.99
CA GLU A 156 5.20 -2.04 -0.08
C GLU A 156 5.71 -3.04 -1.14
N ALA A 157 6.97 -2.93 -1.54
CA ALA A 157 7.59 -3.87 -2.49
C ALA A 157 7.60 -5.31 -1.99
N ARG A 158 7.93 -5.55 -0.71
CA ARG A 158 7.91 -6.89 -0.11
C ARG A 158 6.51 -7.49 -0.04
N VAL A 159 5.50 -6.69 0.29
CA VAL A 159 4.11 -7.17 0.29
C VAL A 159 3.66 -7.53 -1.13
N LEU A 160 4.01 -6.72 -2.14
CA LEU A 160 3.73 -7.02 -3.54
C LEU A 160 4.42 -8.32 -4.00
N GLU A 161 5.67 -8.57 -3.59
CA GLU A 161 6.37 -9.83 -3.87
C GLU A 161 5.68 -11.03 -3.24
N MET A 162 5.19 -10.90 -2.01
CA MET A 162 4.42 -11.98 -1.36
C MET A 162 3.15 -12.29 -2.14
N LEU A 163 2.40 -11.26 -2.57
CA LEU A 163 1.19 -11.44 -3.39
C LEU A 163 1.49 -12.14 -4.72
N LEU A 164 2.60 -11.78 -5.39
CA LEU A 164 3.06 -12.45 -6.62
C LEU A 164 3.41 -13.92 -6.36
N ASN A 165 4.17 -14.20 -5.32
CA ASN A 165 4.61 -15.56 -4.97
C ASN A 165 3.43 -16.45 -4.53
N GLU A 166 2.38 -15.88 -3.99
CA GLU A 166 1.15 -16.56 -3.60
C GLU A 166 0.16 -16.75 -4.79
N GLY A 167 0.51 -16.26 -5.99
CA GLY A 167 -0.34 -16.41 -7.18
C GLY A 167 -1.64 -15.62 -7.12
N GLN A 168 -1.65 -14.48 -6.42
CA GLN A 168 -2.84 -13.64 -6.26
C GLN A 168 -3.26 -12.92 -7.55
N PHE A 169 -2.40 -12.91 -8.57
CA PHE A 169 -2.67 -12.28 -9.86
C PHE A 169 -2.97 -13.35 -10.92
N SER A 170 -4.04 -13.15 -11.71
CA SER A 170 -4.30 -14.03 -12.85
C SER A 170 -3.19 -13.87 -13.90
N GLU A 171 -2.66 -14.98 -14.42
CA GLU A 171 -1.79 -14.92 -15.59
C GLU A 171 -2.63 -14.38 -16.76
N ALA A 172 -2.27 -13.21 -17.30
CA ALA A 172 -2.81 -12.78 -18.59
C ALA A 172 -2.37 -13.81 -19.63
N ASP A 173 -3.36 -14.35 -20.36
CA ASP A 173 -3.19 -15.30 -21.45
C ASP A 173 -2.10 -14.79 -22.42
N ARG A 174 -0.90 -15.35 -22.37
CA ARG A 174 0.23 -15.04 -23.28
C ARG A 174 0.01 -15.62 -24.67
N SER A 175 -1.22 -16.04 -25.01
CA SER A 175 -1.53 -16.79 -26.23
C SER A 175 -1.97 -15.95 -27.43
N THR A 176 -1.93 -14.60 -27.40
CA THR A 176 -2.50 -13.79 -28.51
C THR A 176 -1.47 -12.99 -29.34
N GLU A 177 -0.18 -13.04 -29.06
CA GLU A 177 0.82 -12.28 -29.85
C GLU A 177 1.73 -13.13 -30.76
N ALA A 178 1.53 -14.45 -30.84
CA ALA A 178 2.41 -15.33 -31.63
C ALA A 178 1.88 -15.69 -33.06
N THR A 179 0.79 -15.10 -33.52
CA THR A 179 0.19 -15.50 -34.84
C THR A 179 0.02 -14.37 -35.86
N ALA A 180 0.73 -13.25 -35.72
CA ALA A 180 0.66 -12.14 -36.69
C ALA A 180 2.00 -11.83 -37.36
N SER A 181 2.80 -12.83 -37.67
CA SER A 181 4.00 -12.65 -38.53
C SER A 181 4.35 -13.92 -39.27
N ILE A 182 3.52 -14.38 -40.19
CA ILE A 182 3.90 -15.14 -41.38
C ILE A 182 2.70 -15.10 -42.32
N SER A 183 2.66 -14.15 -43.23
CA SER A 183 2.11 -14.26 -44.59
C SER A 183 2.57 -13.08 -45.42
#